data_1781b7f2aa6e8ee3e10d76acbab59ade
#
_entry.id   1781b7f2aa6e8ee3e10d76acbab59ade
#
_cell.length_a   1.000
_cell.length_b   1.000
_cell.length_c   1.000
_cell.angle_alpha   90.00
_cell.angle_beta   90.00
_cell.angle_gamma   90.00
#
_symmetry.space_group_name_H-M   'P 1'
#
loop_
_entity.id
_entity.type
_entity.pdbx_description
1 polymer ?
#
loop_
_entity_poly.entity_id
_entity_poly.type
_entity_poly.pdbx_seq_one_letter_code
_entity_poly.pdbx_strand_id
1 'polypeptide(L)'
;MNKVDANSQPLGGADFTLYKKINNEWVEVTGKKTTNADTDVPATTFTFTGLDDGEYKLVESKVPDNYNKADDIEFKIVANHVTTTDVTNRTTVLESLSGNVTSGSVTFTPSLADGSLTTSVVNQSGATLPSTGGIGTTIFYVTGAVLALGAGILLITKRRMRR
;
A
#
# COMPACT_ATOMS: atom_id res chain seq x y z
N MET A 1 3.83 -9.26 -9.83
CA MET A 1 2.97 -8.08 -9.78
C MET A 1 3.68 -6.87 -10.35
N ASN A 2 2.93 -5.93 -10.93
CA ASN A 2 3.47 -4.69 -11.49
C ASN A 2 3.14 -3.52 -10.58
N LYS A 3 4.09 -2.59 -10.41
CA LYS A 3 3.89 -1.33 -9.72
C LYS A 3 3.64 -0.23 -10.73
N VAL A 4 2.49 0.44 -10.61
CA VAL A 4 2.06 1.47 -11.56
C VAL A 4 1.51 2.72 -10.85
N ASP A 5 1.45 3.82 -11.58
CA ASP A 5 0.75 5.04 -11.17
C ASP A 5 -0.75 4.98 -11.55
N ALA A 6 -1.49 6.06 -11.27
CA ALA A 6 -2.91 6.19 -11.60
C ALA A 6 -3.24 6.13 -13.10
N ASN A 7 -2.24 6.36 -13.97
CA ASN A 7 -2.36 6.29 -15.42
C ASN A 7 -1.88 4.95 -15.97
N SER A 8 -1.67 3.94 -15.11
CA SER A 8 -1.13 2.62 -15.44
C SER A 8 0.29 2.65 -16.02
N GLN A 9 1.06 3.72 -15.77
CA GLN A 9 2.46 3.78 -16.16
C GLN A 9 3.34 3.10 -15.10
N PRO A 10 4.41 2.39 -15.50
CA PRO A 10 5.35 1.78 -14.57
C PRO A 10 5.90 2.81 -13.57
N LEU A 11 5.85 2.51 -12.27
CA LEU A 11 6.26 3.40 -11.20
C LEU A 11 7.35 2.73 -10.35
N GLY A 12 8.56 3.27 -10.42
CA GLY A 12 9.70 2.81 -9.61
C GLY A 12 9.75 3.45 -8.22
N GLY A 13 10.64 2.95 -7.37
CA GLY A 13 10.92 3.50 -6.04
C GLY A 13 10.10 2.91 -4.91
N ALA A 14 9.12 2.05 -5.21
CA ALA A 14 8.42 1.24 -4.21
C ALA A 14 9.26 0.05 -3.75
N ASP A 15 8.90 -0.51 -2.59
CA ASP A 15 9.26 -1.88 -2.21
C ASP A 15 8.07 -2.56 -1.52
N PHE A 16 8.09 -3.90 -1.51
CA PHE A 16 6.99 -4.71 -1.00
C PHE A 16 7.49 -5.86 -0.13
N THR A 17 6.73 -6.12 0.93
CA THR A 17 6.90 -7.27 1.79
C THR A 17 5.65 -8.15 1.71
N LEU A 18 5.85 -9.44 1.53
CA LEU A 18 4.78 -10.44 1.52
C LEU A 18 4.76 -11.19 2.84
N TYR A 19 3.59 -11.37 3.41
CA TYR A 19 3.35 -12.19 4.60
C TYR A 19 2.43 -13.35 4.26
N LYS A 20 2.63 -14.49 4.92
CA LYS A 20 1.71 -15.63 4.92
C LYS A 20 1.10 -15.78 6.31
N LYS A 21 -0.18 -16.11 6.38
CA LYS A 21 -0.86 -16.39 7.63
C LYS A 21 -0.59 -17.83 8.09
N ILE A 22 0.06 -17.98 9.24
CA ILE A 22 0.41 -19.26 9.84
C ILE A 22 -0.10 -19.23 11.28
N ASN A 23 -0.91 -20.20 11.68
CA ASN A 23 -1.49 -20.27 13.02
C ASN A 23 -2.18 -18.95 13.46
N ASN A 24 -2.86 -18.30 12.53
CA ASN A 24 -3.55 -17.02 12.71
C ASN A 24 -2.64 -15.79 12.91
N GLU A 25 -1.33 -15.91 12.68
CA GLU A 25 -0.35 -14.83 12.71
C GLU A 25 0.25 -14.57 11.34
N TRP A 26 0.58 -13.30 11.05
CA TRP A 26 1.25 -12.89 9.80
C TRP A 26 2.76 -13.08 9.93
N VAL A 27 3.31 -14.01 9.15
CA VAL A 27 4.75 -14.33 9.11
C VAL A 27 5.32 -13.88 7.78
N GLU A 28 6.43 -13.16 7.79
CA GLU A 28 7.09 -12.67 6.58
C GLU A 28 7.61 -13.82 5.71
N VAL A 29 7.33 -13.74 4.41
CA VAL A 29 7.84 -14.68 3.40
C VAL A 29 9.21 -14.17 2.92
N THR A 30 10.27 -14.73 3.48
CA THR A 30 11.66 -14.34 3.17
C THR A 30 12.25 -15.15 2.01
N GLY A 31 13.23 -14.56 1.28
CA GLY A 31 14.01 -15.25 0.25
C GLY A 31 13.25 -15.67 -1.01
N LYS A 32 12.02 -15.21 -1.17
CA LYS A 32 11.13 -15.55 -2.31
C LYS A 32 10.94 -14.40 -3.30
N LYS A 33 11.34 -13.18 -2.92
CA LYS A 33 11.15 -11.97 -3.73
C LYS A 33 12.31 -11.77 -4.71
N THR A 34 11.98 -11.51 -5.98
CA THR A 34 12.88 -10.98 -7.01
C THR A 34 12.25 -9.76 -7.66
N THR A 35 13.07 -8.90 -8.27
CA THR A 35 12.61 -7.68 -8.93
C THR A 35 13.28 -7.52 -10.29
N ASN A 36 12.72 -6.66 -11.13
CA ASN A 36 13.31 -6.24 -12.40
C ASN A 36 14.23 -5.00 -12.26
N ALA A 37 14.67 -4.67 -11.03
CA ALA A 37 15.61 -3.57 -10.83
C ALA A 37 16.93 -3.84 -11.55
N ASP A 38 17.49 -2.79 -12.15
CA ASP A 38 18.85 -2.77 -12.68
C ASP A 38 19.66 -1.68 -11.94
N THR A 39 20.97 -1.55 -12.22
CA THR A 39 21.91 -0.70 -11.48
C THR A 39 21.41 0.72 -11.30
N ASP A 40 20.75 1.29 -12.31
CA ASP A 40 20.25 2.67 -12.32
C ASP A 40 18.71 2.77 -12.52
N VAL A 41 18.00 1.63 -12.57
CA VAL A 41 16.57 1.58 -12.84
C VAL A 41 15.83 0.99 -11.64
N PRO A 42 15.02 1.77 -10.92
CA PRO A 42 14.21 1.26 -9.83
C PRO A 42 13.24 0.17 -10.27
N ALA A 43 13.00 -0.81 -9.42
CA ALA A 43 12.07 -1.88 -9.68
C ALA A 43 10.64 -1.37 -9.95
N THR A 44 10.03 -1.89 -10.99
CA THR A 44 8.62 -1.70 -11.33
C THR A 44 7.84 -3.01 -11.35
N THR A 45 8.54 -4.14 -11.31
CA THR A 45 7.97 -5.49 -11.24
C THR A 45 8.57 -6.26 -10.08
N PHE A 46 7.71 -6.91 -9.32
CA PHE A 46 8.06 -7.71 -8.16
C PHE A 46 7.49 -9.12 -8.33
N THR A 47 8.32 -10.13 -8.17
CA THR A 47 7.95 -11.54 -8.31
C THR A 47 8.21 -12.26 -7.00
N PHE A 48 7.23 -12.96 -6.50
CA PHE A 48 7.34 -13.87 -5.36
C PHE A 48 7.16 -15.30 -5.87
N THR A 49 8.12 -16.17 -5.60
CA THR A 49 8.15 -17.54 -6.14
C THR A 49 7.99 -18.60 -5.06
N GLY A 50 7.54 -19.80 -5.44
CA GLY A 50 7.40 -20.94 -4.54
C GLY A 50 6.39 -20.69 -3.43
N LEU A 51 5.28 -20.00 -3.76
CA LEU A 51 4.14 -19.83 -2.88
C LEU A 51 3.22 -21.04 -3.03
N ASP A 52 2.72 -21.53 -1.91
CA ASP A 52 1.70 -22.60 -1.82
C ASP A 52 0.33 -22.00 -1.49
N ASP A 53 -0.67 -22.82 -1.39
CA ASP A 53 -2.01 -22.42 -0.95
C ASP A 53 -1.97 -21.75 0.41
N GLY A 54 -2.84 -20.76 0.61
CA GLY A 54 -2.95 -20.07 1.89
C GLY A 54 -3.40 -18.63 1.81
N GLU A 55 -3.50 -18.00 2.97
CA GLU A 55 -3.82 -16.59 3.12
C GLU A 55 -2.52 -15.76 3.16
N TYR A 56 -2.49 -14.69 2.37
CA TYR A 56 -1.35 -13.81 2.21
C TYR A 56 -1.74 -12.36 2.40
N LYS A 57 -0.77 -11.56 2.84
CA LYS A 57 -0.86 -10.11 2.90
C LYS A 57 0.35 -9.48 2.23
N LEU A 58 0.11 -8.62 1.24
CA LEU A 58 1.11 -7.82 0.57
C LEU A 58 1.08 -6.40 1.13
N VAL A 59 2.21 -5.92 1.60
CA VAL A 59 2.38 -4.60 2.21
C VAL A 59 3.40 -3.80 1.40
N GLU A 60 3.06 -2.57 1.01
CA GLU A 60 4.03 -1.64 0.46
C GLU A 60 4.93 -1.15 1.60
N SER A 61 6.15 -1.70 1.69
CA SER A 61 7.12 -1.41 2.74
C SER A 61 7.93 -0.13 2.48
N LYS A 62 8.03 0.28 1.21
CA LYS A 62 8.59 1.56 0.78
C LYS A 62 7.67 2.20 -0.24
N VAL A 63 7.33 3.46 -0.04
CA VAL A 63 6.46 4.26 -0.91
C VAL A 63 7.31 5.10 -1.86
N PRO A 64 6.97 5.20 -3.15
CA PRO A 64 7.64 6.14 -4.06
C PRO A 64 7.47 7.59 -3.62
N ASP A 65 8.47 8.42 -3.88
CA ASP A 65 8.42 9.84 -3.55
C ASP A 65 7.24 10.55 -4.23
N ASN A 66 6.53 11.39 -3.48
CA ASN A 66 5.34 12.13 -3.90
C ASN A 66 4.09 11.27 -4.20
N TYR A 67 4.05 10.04 -3.73
CA TYR A 67 2.89 9.16 -3.82
C TYR A 67 2.34 8.81 -2.44
N ASN A 68 1.05 8.50 -2.37
CA ASN A 68 0.43 7.95 -1.17
C ASN A 68 0.68 6.44 -1.12
N LYS A 69 0.87 5.91 0.10
CA LYS A 69 0.98 4.46 0.31
C LYS A 69 -0.25 3.75 -0.24
N ALA A 70 -0.04 2.63 -0.95
CA ALA A 70 -1.13 1.74 -1.32
C ALA A 70 -1.68 1.01 -0.08
N ASP A 71 -2.98 0.71 -0.11
CA ASP A 71 -3.59 -0.11 0.94
C ASP A 71 -2.94 -1.50 0.99
N ASP A 72 -2.87 -2.06 2.18
CA ASP A 72 -2.45 -3.44 2.36
C ASP A 72 -3.45 -4.37 1.64
N ILE A 73 -2.92 -5.36 0.91
CA ILE A 73 -3.72 -6.27 0.09
C ILE A 73 -3.71 -7.64 0.75
N GLU A 74 -4.87 -8.10 1.22
CA GLU A 74 -5.03 -9.45 1.73
C GLU A 74 -5.73 -10.33 0.69
N PHE A 75 -5.21 -11.52 0.46
CA PHE A 75 -5.72 -12.44 -0.56
C PHE A 75 -5.44 -13.88 -0.19
N LYS A 76 -6.22 -14.79 -0.78
CA LYS A 76 -6.06 -16.23 -0.62
C LYS A 76 -5.65 -16.85 -1.95
N ILE A 77 -4.53 -17.57 -1.97
CA ILE A 77 -4.14 -18.43 -3.08
C ILE A 77 -4.84 -19.80 -2.91
N VAL A 78 -5.50 -20.24 -3.97
CA VAL A 78 -6.07 -21.59 -4.06
C VAL A 78 -5.62 -22.21 -5.37
N ALA A 79 -4.94 -23.35 -5.29
CA ALA A 79 -4.46 -24.12 -6.42
C ALA A 79 -4.98 -25.56 -6.31
N ASN A 80 -5.81 -25.97 -7.27
CA ASN A 80 -6.29 -27.36 -7.33
C ASN A 80 -5.46 -28.14 -8.35
N HIS A 81 -5.06 -29.34 -7.94
CA HIS A 81 -4.25 -30.24 -8.75
C HIS A 81 -5.05 -31.47 -9.11
N VAL A 82 -4.92 -31.91 -10.37
CA VAL A 82 -5.49 -33.20 -10.79
C VAL A 82 -4.67 -34.32 -10.15
N THR A 83 -5.33 -35.11 -9.30
CA THR A 83 -4.76 -36.35 -8.81
C THR A 83 -5.13 -37.48 -9.75
N THR A 84 -4.32 -37.78 -10.77
CA THR A 84 -4.50 -38.95 -11.60
C THR A 84 -3.88 -40.16 -10.91
N THR A 85 -4.62 -41.26 -10.86
CA THR A 85 -4.09 -42.55 -10.42
C THR A 85 -3.15 -43.18 -11.45
N ASP A 86 -3.11 -42.66 -12.68
CA ASP A 86 -2.21 -43.11 -13.73
C ASP A 86 -0.86 -42.44 -13.61
N VAL A 87 0.12 -43.16 -13.11
CA VAL A 87 1.52 -42.67 -12.93
C VAL A 87 2.27 -42.50 -14.24
N THR A 88 1.75 -43.00 -15.37
CA THR A 88 2.42 -42.94 -16.69
C THR A 88 2.07 -41.70 -17.50
N ASN A 89 1.01 -40.94 -17.18
CA ASN A 89 0.49 -39.82 -17.93
C ASN A 89 0.25 -38.55 -17.09
N ARG A 90 1.15 -38.19 -16.20
CA ARG A 90 1.06 -36.95 -15.40
C ARG A 90 1.43 -35.72 -16.22
N THR A 91 0.61 -35.35 -17.20
CA THR A 91 0.88 -34.20 -18.08
C THR A 91 0.26 -32.89 -17.60
N THR A 92 -0.71 -32.93 -16.69
CA THR A 92 -1.35 -31.71 -16.17
C THR A 92 -1.47 -31.83 -14.65
N VAL A 93 -0.73 -30.99 -13.95
CA VAL A 93 -0.69 -31.00 -12.48
C VAL A 93 -1.64 -29.96 -11.90
N LEU A 94 -1.78 -28.80 -12.55
CA LEU A 94 -2.60 -27.69 -12.06
C LEU A 94 -3.91 -27.60 -12.85
N GLU A 95 -5.04 -27.81 -12.17
CA GLU A 95 -6.39 -27.74 -12.76
C GLU A 95 -6.99 -26.35 -12.66
N SER A 96 -6.84 -25.71 -11.51
CA SER A 96 -7.29 -24.35 -11.29
C SER A 96 -6.37 -23.58 -10.37
N LEU A 97 -6.29 -22.27 -10.60
CA LEU A 97 -5.52 -21.34 -9.80
C LEU A 97 -6.34 -20.06 -9.61
N SER A 98 -6.44 -19.57 -8.37
CA SER A 98 -7.08 -18.28 -8.09
C SER A 98 -6.34 -17.51 -6.99
N GLY A 99 -6.40 -16.17 -7.08
CA GLY A 99 -6.01 -15.24 -6.03
C GLY A 99 -7.25 -14.47 -5.59
N ASN A 100 -7.93 -14.94 -4.55
CA ASN A 100 -9.17 -14.34 -4.07
C ASN A 100 -8.84 -13.22 -3.09
N VAL A 101 -9.07 -11.97 -3.51
CA VAL A 101 -8.82 -10.77 -2.68
C VAL A 101 -9.87 -10.68 -1.57
N THR A 102 -9.42 -10.53 -0.33
CA THR A 102 -10.26 -10.35 0.86
C THR A 102 -10.19 -8.92 1.40
N SER A 103 -9.12 -8.18 1.11
CA SER A 103 -8.97 -6.75 1.43
C SER A 103 -8.05 -6.08 0.40
N GLY A 104 -8.31 -4.81 0.11
CA GLY A 104 -7.57 -4.03 -0.90
C GLY A 104 -8.26 -4.00 -2.26
N SER A 105 -7.71 -3.17 -3.17
CA SER A 105 -8.34 -2.85 -4.47
C SER A 105 -7.52 -3.36 -5.65
N VAL A 106 -7.28 -4.68 -5.71
CA VAL A 106 -6.57 -5.32 -6.82
C VAL A 106 -7.35 -6.50 -7.37
N THR A 107 -7.02 -6.93 -8.59
CA THR A 107 -7.53 -8.15 -9.20
C THR A 107 -6.35 -9.00 -9.63
N PHE A 108 -6.40 -10.29 -9.32
CA PHE A 108 -5.41 -11.26 -9.79
C PHE A 108 -5.87 -11.92 -11.09
N THR A 109 -4.96 -12.00 -12.04
CA THR A 109 -5.14 -12.75 -13.29
C THR A 109 -4.32 -14.03 -13.20
N PRO A 110 -4.95 -15.22 -13.20
CA PRO A 110 -4.24 -16.49 -13.17
C PRO A 110 -3.73 -16.92 -14.55
N SER A 111 -2.57 -17.57 -14.57
CA SER A 111 -2.04 -18.34 -15.70
C SER A 111 -1.80 -19.77 -15.26
N LEU A 112 -2.55 -20.71 -15.79
CA LEU A 112 -2.39 -22.15 -15.51
C LEU A 112 -1.13 -22.72 -16.17
N ALA A 113 -0.72 -22.13 -17.29
CA ALA A 113 0.47 -22.59 -18.03
C ALA A 113 1.75 -22.40 -17.22
N ASP A 114 1.85 -21.28 -16.49
CA ASP A 114 3.03 -20.92 -15.70
C ASP A 114 2.83 -21.13 -14.20
N GLY A 115 1.61 -21.48 -13.77
CA GLY A 115 1.24 -21.54 -12.34
C GLY A 115 1.42 -20.20 -11.65
N SER A 116 1.04 -19.09 -12.31
CA SER A 116 1.30 -17.74 -11.80
C SER A 116 0.02 -16.92 -11.63
N LEU A 117 0.07 -15.98 -10.68
CA LEU A 117 -0.93 -14.95 -10.44
C LEU A 117 -0.31 -13.58 -10.71
N THR A 118 -0.90 -12.81 -11.62
CA THR A 118 -0.45 -11.45 -11.95
C THR A 118 -1.43 -10.41 -11.42
N THR A 119 -0.92 -9.28 -10.94
CA THR A 119 -1.73 -8.12 -10.53
C THR A 119 -0.94 -6.83 -10.70
N SER A 120 -1.62 -5.69 -10.64
CA SER A 120 -1.00 -4.36 -10.60
C SER A 120 -1.40 -3.66 -9.32
N VAL A 121 -0.42 -3.02 -8.65
CA VAL A 121 -0.63 -2.18 -7.47
C VAL A 121 -0.45 -0.73 -7.88
N VAL A 122 -1.52 0.06 -7.68
CA VAL A 122 -1.58 1.47 -8.09
C VAL A 122 -1.27 2.36 -6.89
N ASN A 123 -0.34 3.33 -7.05
CA ASN A 123 -0.26 4.45 -6.12
C ASN A 123 -0.83 5.72 -6.77
N GLN A 124 -1.60 6.45 -5.97
CA GLN A 124 -2.08 7.78 -6.34
C GLN A 124 -1.02 8.81 -5.99
N SER A 125 -0.80 9.79 -6.86
CA SER A 125 0.05 10.92 -6.54
C SER A 125 -0.51 11.64 -5.31
N GLY A 126 0.31 11.78 -4.26
CA GLY A 126 -0.05 12.52 -3.07
C GLY A 126 0.03 14.01 -3.37
N ALA A 127 -1.08 14.75 -3.30
CA ALA A 127 -0.97 16.14 -2.94
C ALA A 127 -0.49 16.15 -1.49
N THR A 128 0.76 16.60 -1.24
CA THR A 128 1.14 16.98 0.12
C THR A 128 0.18 18.11 0.51
N LEU A 129 -0.82 17.76 1.33
CA LEU A 129 -1.65 18.80 1.95
C LEU A 129 -0.67 19.74 2.66
N PRO A 130 -0.69 21.05 2.36
CA PRO A 130 0.13 21.99 3.11
C PRO A 130 -0.18 21.72 4.58
N SER A 131 0.87 21.49 5.40
CA SER A 131 0.70 21.33 6.83
C SER A 131 -0.04 22.55 7.35
N THR A 132 -1.38 22.41 7.54
CA THR A 132 -2.24 23.50 8.02
C THR A 132 -1.94 23.86 9.49
N GLY A 133 -0.99 23.17 10.11
CA GLY A 133 -0.41 23.46 11.43
C GLY A 133 0.88 24.28 11.41
N GLY A 134 1.26 24.88 10.27
CA GLY A 134 2.46 25.69 10.15
C GLY A 134 2.34 27.05 10.85
N ILE A 135 3.41 27.87 10.71
CA ILE A 135 3.61 29.22 11.29
C ILE A 135 2.35 30.12 11.20
N GLY A 136 1.51 29.94 10.17
CA GLY A 136 0.25 30.68 9.98
C GLY A 136 -0.73 30.50 11.13
N THR A 137 -0.98 29.27 11.60
CA THR A 137 -1.91 29.00 12.70
C THR A 137 -1.42 29.64 14.02
N THR A 138 -0.12 29.56 14.28
CA THR A 138 0.49 30.21 15.46
C THR A 138 0.36 31.73 15.40
N ILE A 139 0.54 32.35 14.23
CA ILE A 139 0.37 33.79 14.05
C ILE A 139 -1.08 34.19 14.30
N PHE A 140 -2.07 33.44 13.82
CA PHE A 140 -3.49 33.72 14.07
C PHE A 140 -3.85 33.61 15.56
N TYR A 141 -3.34 32.61 16.28
CA TYR A 141 -3.56 32.47 17.72
C TYR A 141 -2.94 33.62 18.51
N VAL A 142 -1.68 34.00 18.20
CA VAL A 142 -0.99 35.11 18.86
C VAL A 142 -1.69 36.44 18.57
N THR A 143 -2.04 36.71 17.31
CA THR A 143 -2.75 37.95 16.92
C THR A 143 -4.13 38.01 17.58
N GLY A 144 -4.88 36.91 17.60
CA GLY A 144 -6.17 36.82 18.25
C GLY A 144 -6.09 37.08 19.78
N ALA A 145 -5.08 36.53 20.45
CA ALA A 145 -4.85 36.78 21.89
C ALA A 145 -4.52 38.24 22.18
N VAL A 146 -3.66 38.85 21.38
CA VAL A 146 -3.29 40.29 21.54
C VAL A 146 -4.51 41.19 21.35
N LEU A 147 -5.34 40.94 20.34
CA LEU A 147 -6.56 41.71 20.09
C LEU A 147 -7.58 41.54 21.23
N ALA A 148 -7.74 40.32 21.77
CA ALA A 148 -8.65 40.08 22.89
C ALA A 148 -8.18 40.81 24.16
N LEU A 149 -6.88 40.80 24.47
CA LEU A 149 -6.31 41.53 25.61
C LEU A 149 -6.46 43.04 25.42
N GLY A 150 -6.18 43.56 24.22
CA GLY A 150 -6.34 44.98 23.89
C GLY A 150 -7.79 45.45 24.05
N ALA A 151 -8.76 44.70 23.56
CA ALA A 151 -10.18 45.00 23.71
C ALA A 151 -10.63 44.95 25.19
N GLY A 152 -10.09 43.99 25.99
CA GLY A 152 -10.35 43.93 27.44
C GLY A 152 -9.85 45.17 28.18
N ILE A 153 -8.64 45.63 27.89
CA ILE A 153 -8.04 46.83 28.50
C ILE A 153 -8.86 48.08 28.13
N LEU A 154 -9.24 48.25 26.87
CA LEU A 154 -10.06 49.38 26.40
C LEU A 154 -11.42 49.41 27.07
N LEU A 155 -12.06 48.27 27.30
CA LEU A 155 -13.37 48.19 28.00
C LEU A 155 -13.24 48.59 29.47
N ILE A 156 -12.18 48.17 30.15
CA ILE A 156 -11.94 48.50 31.55
C ILE A 156 -11.62 49.98 31.71
N THR A 157 -10.75 50.57 30.84
CA THR A 157 -10.42 52.00 30.88
C THR A 157 -11.62 52.88 30.59
N LYS A 158 -12.44 52.53 29.57
CA LYS A 158 -13.66 53.26 29.25
C LYS A 158 -14.70 53.21 30.36
N ARG A 159 -14.78 52.11 31.11
CA ARG A 159 -15.67 51.95 32.26
C ARG A 159 -15.23 52.76 33.45
N ARG A 160 -13.91 52.93 33.64
CA ARG A 160 -13.30 53.73 34.72
C ARG A 160 -13.40 55.24 34.47
N MET A 161 -13.37 55.74 33.22
CA MET A 161 -13.54 57.12 32.85
C MET A 161 -15.02 57.62 32.87
N ARG A 162 -15.98 56.72 33.01
CA ARG A 162 -17.41 57.05 33.09
C ARG A 162 -17.96 57.09 34.53
N ARG A 163 -17.10 56.93 35.52
CA ARG A 163 -17.35 57.17 36.97
C ARG A 163 -16.63 58.42 37.41
#